data_ee455e185a120f69233fb88f8d18fa48
#
_entry.id   ee455e185a120f69233fb88f8d18fa48
#
_cell.length_a   1.000
_cell.length_b   1.000
_cell.length_c   1.000
_cell.angle_alpha   90.00
_cell.angle_beta   90.00
_cell.angle_gamma   90.00
#
_symmetry.space_group_name_H-M   'P 1'
#
loop_
_entity.id
_entity.type
_entity.pdbx_description
1 polymer ?
#
loop_
_entity_poly.entity_id
_entity_poly.type
_entity_poly.pdbx_seq_one_letter_code
_entity_poly.pdbx_strand_id
1 'polypeptide(L)'
;MEFGISRKFAFLVQFRFLNCGKDSRGAEGGHWTERSEGSGWSSSGTPDSLVLTGLKNLQNCVSQDKPVCTLFSVPGKRTKPVKSHPKYKKFKNWHLTALIFFSAWVLFSAGCASQKNVVSSTQPEVFANNAEFYASTVTFKESFINLCFAGDIMAHKQNFSMSDYSIIWDGIRDITGSADLSFANIETTVDDFKECMSYPQFRINSDYVNEAVKAGFNVFSLANNHTNDWGLEGIKSTAEWAQKTADATEKSPRPVHFSGLKLDLIESGKMNNSGKDISFSYFEVRDWKILFVAATEILNRPEFSQYMNFSKPTKKVRRLFAEQLRNLRASHECDLFILSLHTAEPEYVFKTEMEQESFYKTLLNEACVDIIWANHPHVVKPWTVVKNSAYRENLLALKTKAISGTHGSNVDETVNADATVNVAESVLSDSKLIMRANGNTISGQRWDPKFNAPETLRDYTGDGLLLNVTFSKKVYTDSKHKKLFQTIELKSSQPCYITTYINSKWQFVIKKLDENFISELKKSGNKVWAEYLKSRKKIMEKTGENTIWQ
;
A
#
# COMPACT_ATOMS: atom_id res chain seq x y z
N MET A 1 -11.90 4.18 50.50
CA MET A 1 -13.23 3.93 49.96
C MET A 1 -13.02 3.58 48.49
N GLU A 2 -12.69 2.37 48.14
CA GLU A 2 -13.49 1.17 47.88
C GLU A 2 -14.69 1.45 46.99
N PHE A 3 -14.64 0.85 45.84
CA PHE A 3 -15.42 -0.09 45.01
C PHE A 3 -15.09 0.20 43.56
N GLY A 4 -14.53 -0.62 42.76
CA GLY A 4 -14.65 -2.07 42.55
C GLY A 4 -15.76 -2.37 41.55
N ILE A 5 -15.40 -2.97 40.41
CA ILE A 5 -16.02 -4.08 39.67
C ILE A 5 -15.75 -3.95 38.15
N SER A 6 -14.86 -4.70 37.74
CA SER A 6 -14.73 -5.74 36.70
C SER A 6 -16.00 -6.10 35.92
N ARG A 7 -15.86 -6.20 34.58
CA ARG A 7 -16.39 -7.36 33.81
C ARG A 7 -15.79 -7.42 32.40
N LYS A 8 -14.95 -8.44 32.20
CA LYS A 8 -14.52 -9.00 30.93
C LYS A 8 -15.70 -9.65 30.22
N PHE A 9 -15.85 -9.42 28.93
CA PHE A 9 -16.53 -10.34 28.02
C PHE A 9 -15.57 -10.77 26.93
N ALA A 10 -15.05 -11.99 27.09
CA ALA A 10 -14.38 -12.72 26.03
C ALA A 10 -15.43 -13.54 25.30
N PHE A 11 -15.59 -13.34 23.99
CA PHE A 11 -16.31 -14.26 23.13
C PHE A 11 -15.29 -15.20 22.49
N LEU A 12 -15.28 -16.44 22.98
CA LEU A 12 -14.60 -17.57 22.36
C LEU A 12 -15.59 -18.22 21.37
N VAL A 13 -15.28 -18.17 20.09
CA VAL A 13 -15.97 -18.99 19.09
C VAL A 13 -15.13 -20.24 18.86
N GLN A 14 -15.55 -21.36 19.42
CA GLN A 14 -14.97 -22.67 19.18
C GLN A 14 -15.62 -23.31 17.95
N PHE A 15 -14.84 -23.50 16.89
CA PHE A 15 -15.22 -24.42 15.82
C PHE A 15 -14.88 -25.86 16.22
N ARG A 16 -15.91 -26.69 16.40
CA ARG A 16 -15.78 -28.13 16.54
C ARG A 16 -15.76 -28.76 15.14
N PHE A 17 -14.66 -29.41 14.82
CA PHE A 17 -14.62 -30.39 13.73
C PHE A 17 -15.24 -31.70 14.22
N LEU A 18 -16.27 -32.16 13.52
CA LEU A 18 -16.82 -33.51 13.68
C LEU A 18 -15.94 -34.51 12.94
N ASN A 19 -15.19 -35.29 13.70
CA ASN A 19 -14.55 -36.51 13.19
C ASN A 19 -15.58 -37.64 13.18
N CYS A 20 -15.84 -38.17 12.01
CA CYS A 20 -16.58 -39.44 11.85
C CYS A 20 -15.59 -40.60 11.92
N GLY A 21 -15.54 -41.28 13.05
CA GLY A 21 -14.80 -42.51 13.23
C GLY A 21 -15.53 -43.70 12.63
N LYS A 22 -14.79 -44.60 11.98
CA LYS A 22 -15.18 -45.99 11.86
C LYS A 22 -14.03 -46.86 12.32
N ASP A 23 -14.33 -47.61 13.38
CA ASP A 23 -13.57 -48.76 13.86
C ASP A 23 -13.49 -49.86 12.83
N SER A 24 -12.35 -50.50 12.69
CA SER A 24 -12.28 -51.95 12.65
C SER A 24 -10.85 -52.45 12.89
N ARG A 25 -10.79 -53.40 13.78
CA ARG A 25 -9.63 -54.12 14.35
C ARG A 25 -8.92 -55.02 13.35
N GLY A 26 -7.63 -55.24 13.61
CA GLY A 26 -7.10 -56.58 13.42
C GLY A 26 -5.75 -56.71 12.73
N ALA A 27 -4.74 -57.01 13.55
CA ALA A 27 -3.73 -58.09 13.42
C ALA A 27 -2.56 -57.98 12.41
N GLU A 28 -1.38 -57.94 13.03
CA GLU A 28 -0.18 -58.74 12.81
C GLU A 28 0.60 -58.69 11.47
N GLY A 29 1.84 -58.25 11.54
CA GLY A 29 3.07 -59.00 11.36
C GLY A 29 3.51 -59.31 9.91
N GLY A 30 4.70 -58.85 9.54
CA GLY A 30 5.43 -59.41 8.41
C GLY A 30 6.49 -58.52 7.79
N HIS A 31 7.72 -58.67 8.28
CA HIS A 31 8.95 -58.35 7.54
C HIS A 31 8.93 -58.99 6.15
N TRP A 32 9.42 -58.29 5.11
CA TRP A 32 10.27 -58.89 4.05
C TRP A 32 11.07 -57.83 3.29
N THR A 33 12.28 -58.24 3.03
CA THR A 33 13.46 -57.58 2.47
C THR A 33 13.40 -57.41 0.94
N GLU A 34 14.28 -56.51 0.47
CA GLU A 34 14.77 -56.21 -0.87
C GLU A 34 14.71 -57.39 -1.90
N ARG A 35 14.48 -57.02 -3.16
CA ARG A 35 15.39 -57.37 -4.28
C ARG A 35 15.01 -56.61 -5.59
N SER A 36 16.09 -56.18 -6.22
CA SER A 36 16.30 -55.59 -7.54
C SER A 36 15.99 -56.52 -8.74
N GLU A 37 16.03 -55.92 -9.94
CA GLU A 37 16.12 -56.41 -11.32
C GLU A 37 14.82 -56.16 -12.10
N GLY A 38 14.75 -55.48 -13.29
CA GLY A 38 15.69 -55.37 -14.37
C GLY A 38 14.94 -55.72 -15.68
N SER A 39 15.23 -55.02 -16.78
CA SER A 39 14.80 -55.27 -18.17
C SER A 39 13.41 -54.73 -18.56
N GLY A 40 13.21 -53.75 -19.44
CA GLY A 40 13.61 -53.63 -20.83
C GLY A 40 12.57 -54.26 -21.75
N TRP A 41 11.84 -53.43 -22.54
CA TRP A 41 11.55 -53.67 -23.97
C TRP A 41 10.69 -52.55 -24.58
N SER A 42 11.12 -52.16 -25.74
CA SER A 42 10.56 -51.18 -26.68
C SER A 42 9.32 -51.71 -27.41
N SER A 43 8.41 -50.84 -27.85
CA SER A 43 8.04 -50.59 -29.26
C SER A 43 6.62 -50.00 -29.41
N SER A 44 6.57 -48.90 -30.08
CA SER A 44 5.68 -48.53 -31.22
C SER A 44 4.22 -49.00 -31.25
N GLY A 45 3.31 -48.01 -31.43
CA GLY A 45 1.98 -48.24 -31.98
C GLY A 45 0.95 -47.19 -31.62
N THR A 46 0.80 -46.16 -32.43
CA THR A 46 -0.45 -45.45 -32.66
C THR A 46 -1.29 -46.24 -33.66
N PRO A 47 -2.59 -45.95 -33.93
CA PRO A 47 -3.51 -44.97 -33.42
C PRO A 47 -4.97 -45.48 -33.24
N ASP A 48 -5.84 -44.52 -32.97
CA ASP A 48 -7.26 -44.43 -33.33
C ASP A 48 -8.36 -44.94 -32.41
N SER A 49 -9.23 -43.94 -32.17
CA SER A 49 -10.68 -44.07 -31.95
C SER A 49 -11.17 -44.74 -30.67
N LEU A 50 -11.57 -43.90 -29.73
CA LEU A 50 -12.84 -44.08 -29.02
C LEU A 50 -13.32 -42.71 -28.47
N VAL A 51 -14.03 -42.03 -29.33
CA VAL A 51 -14.83 -40.85 -29.03
C VAL A 51 -16.23 -41.33 -28.62
N LEU A 52 -16.79 -40.64 -27.64
CA LEU A 52 -18.22 -40.56 -27.35
C LEU A 52 -18.93 -41.79 -26.76
N THR A 53 -18.93 -41.84 -25.42
CA THR A 53 -20.17 -42.18 -24.68
C THR A 53 -19.98 -41.83 -23.20
N GLY A 54 -20.58 -40.73 -22.72
CA GLY A 54 -20.49 -40.39 -21.30
C GLY A 54 -21.09 -39.01 -20.93
N LEU A 55 -21.91 -38.45 -21.80
CA LEU A 55 -22.66 -37.21 -21.51
C LEU A 55 -24.14 -37.43 -21.76
N LYS A 56 -24.79 -38.21 -20.93
CA LYS A 56 -26.25 -38.23 -20.73
C LYS A 56 -26.52 -38.95 -19.41
N ASN A 57 -26.57 -38.24 -18.31
CA ASN A 57 -27.32 -38.57 -17.09
C ASN A 57 -26.87 -37.62 -15.95
N LEU A 58 -27.30 -36.37 -16.05
CA LEU A 58 -27.37 -35.43 -14.92
C LEU A 58 -28.36 -34.31 -15.26
N GLN A 59 -29.54 -34.71 -15.73
CA GLN A 59 -30.73 -33.88 -15.72
C GLN A 59 -31.85 -34.74 -15.18
N ASN A 60 -32.09 -34.72 -13.87
CA ASN A 60 -33.34 -35.07 -13.20
C ASN A 60 -33.04 -35.29 -11.72
N CYS A 61 -33.01 -34.20 -10.97
CA CYS A 61 -33.30 -34.16 -9.53
C CYS A 61 -33.50 -32.70 -9.15
N VAL A 62 -34.60 -32.12 -9.65
CA VAL A 62 -35.20 -30.93 -9.07
C VAL A 62 -36.68 -31.25 -8.96
N SER A 63 -37.12 -31.63 -7.78
CA SER A 63 -38.48 -31.33 -7.30
C SER A 63 -38.63 -31.76 -5.86
N GLN A 64 -39.16 -30.83 -5.10
CA GLN A 64 -39.91 -31.01 -3.85
C GLN A 64 -39.10 -31.39 -2.61
N ASP A 65 -38.87 -30.37 -1.74
CA ASP A 65 -39.42 -30.44 -0.40
C ASP A 65 -39.33 -29.07 0.29
N LYS A 66 -40.48 -28.54 0.61
CA LYS A 66 -40.65 -27.36 1.48
C LYS A 66 -40.53 -27.82 2.92
N PRO A 67 -39.79 -27.14 3.83
CA PRO A 67 -39.92 -27.36 5.25
C PRO A 67 -41.10 -26.53 5.77
N VAL A 68 -42.04 -27.26 6.36
CA VAL A 68 -43.14 -26.73 7.19
C VAL A 68 -42.56 -26.24 8.50
N CYS A 69 -42.67 -24.94 8.76
CA CYS A 69 -42.41 -24.38 10.08
C CYS A 69 -43.61 -24.63 11.03
N THR A 70 -43.48 -25.51 11.97
CA THR A 70 -44.39 -25.66 13.12
C THR A 70 -44.01 -24.65 14.20
N LEU A 71 -44.90 -23.70 14.43
CA LEU A 71 -44.87 -22.76 15.53
C LEU A 71 -45.26 -23.50 16.85
N PHE A 72 -44.32 -23.59 17.79
CA PHE A 72 -44.64 -23.88 19.17
C PHE A 72 -44.96 -22.59 19.93
N SER A 73 -46.20 -22.47 20.38
CA SER A 73 -46.68 -21.43 21.29
C SER A 73 -46.33 -21.77 22.72
N VAL A 74 -45.71 -20.82 23.43
CA VAL A 74 -45.53 -20.87 24.91
C VAL A 74 -46.40 -19.78 25.51
N PRO A 75 -47.18 -20.06 26.58
CA PRO A 75 -48.17 -19.13 27.11
C PRO A 75 -47.61 -18.13 28.13
N GLY A 76 -47.99 -16.92 27.93
CA GLY A 76 -48.38 -15.94 28.92
C GLY A 76 -47.43 -15.42 29.96
N LYS A 77 -46.96 -14.18 29.81
CA LYS A 77 -46.95 -13.20 30.92
C LYS A 77 -47.36 -11.82 30.40
N ARG A 78 -48.43 -11.30 31.02
CA ARG A 78 -48.95 -9.94 30.77
C ARG A 78 -47.90 -8.89 31.18
N THR A 79 -47.53 -8.00 30.31
CA THR A 79 -46.86 -6.74 30.66
C THR A 79 -47.77 -5.56 30.35
N LYS A 80 -47.85 -4.65 31.32
CA LYS A 80 -48.70 -3.44 31.32
C LYS A 80 -48.25 -2.44 30.25
N PRO A 81 -49.14 -1.57 29.74
CA PRO A 81 -48.80 -0.60 28.71
C PRO A 81 -47.94 0.55 29.26
N VAL A 82 -46.86 0.85 28.57
CA VAL A 82 -46.00 2.00 28.82
C VAL A 82 -46.64 3.23 28.20
N LYS A 83 -46.81 4.26 29.03
CA LYS A 83 -47.36 5.57 28.68
C LYS A 83 -46.47 6.30 27.66
N SER A 84 -47.13 6.87 26.65
CA SER A 84 -46.58 7.78 25.67
C SER A 84 -45.94 9.03 26.28
N HIS A 85 -44.72 9.36 25.90
CA HIS A 85 -44.04 10.63 26.22
C HIS A 85 -44.41 11.75 25.22
N PRO A 86 -44.38 12.99 25.69
CA PRO A 86 -45.04 14.13 25.02
C PRO A 86 -44.24 14.69 23.84
N LYS A 87 -45.00 15.24 22.92
CA LYS A 87 -44.62 15.94 21.70
C LYS A 87 -43.66 17.11 21.97
N TYR A 88 -42.52 17.14 21.30
CA TYR A 88 -41.64 18.32 21.21
C TYR A 88 -42.37 19.45 20.46
N LYS A 89 -42.54 20.57 21.13
CA LYS A 89 -42.97 21.85 20.51
C LYS A 89 -41.81 22.45 19.71
N LYS A 90 -42.09 22.80 18.46
CA LYS A 90 -41.21 23.59 17.60
C LYS A 90 -40.89 24.93 18.23
N PHE A 91 -39.63 25.23 18.46
CA PHE A 91 -39.15 26.57 18.76
C PHE A 91 -39.06 27.38 17.44
N LYS A 92 -39.98 28.29 17.25
CA LYS A 92 -39.83 29.42 16.33
C LYS A 92 -39.19 30.56 17.17
N ASN A 93 -37.94 30.85 16.96
CA ASN A 93 -37.32 32.17 17.28
C ASN A 93 -35.80 32.06 17.05
N TRP A 94 -35.41 32.00 15.74
CA TRP A 94 -34.01 32.11 15.32
C TRP A 94 -33.67 33.45 14.64
N HIS A 95 -34.63 34.36 14.58
CA HIS A 95 -34.41 35.66 13.91
C HIS A 95 -34.00 36.83 14.85
N LEU A 96 -34.01 36.62 16.16
CA LEU A 96 -33.66 37.72 17.09
C LEU A 96 -32.20 37.68 17.57
N THR A 97 -31.52 36.52 17.49
CA THR A 97 -30.11 36.37 17.89
C THR A 97 -29.11 36.79 16.80
N ALA A 98 -29.49 36.76 15.53
CA ALA A 98 -28.62 37.18 14.43
C ALA A 98 -28.47 38.69 14.31
N LEU A 99 -29.43 39.49 14.82
CA LEU A 99 -29.39 40.95 14.77
C LEU A 99 -28.48 41.58 15.85
N ILE A 100 -28.27 40.87 16.96
CA ILE A 100 -27.41 41.40 18.07
C ILE A 100 -25.92 41.17 17.75
N PHE A 101 -25.56 40.14 17.01
CA PHE A 101 -24.16 39.90 16.60
C PHE A 101 -23.73 40.77 15.42
N PHE A 102 -24.67 41.22 14.57
CA PHE A 102 -24.34 42.07 13.42
C PHE A 102 -24.13 43.55 13.85
N SER A 103 -24.83 44.02 14.89
CA SER A 103 -24.64 45.35 15.44
C SER A 103 -23.38 45.50 16.28
N ALA A 104 -22.86 44.44 16.90
CA ALA A 104 -21.59 44.44 17.61
C ALA A 104 -20.37 44.48 16.68
N TRP A 105 -20.49 43.90 15.45
CA TRP A 105 -19.39 43.88 14.48
C TRP A 105 -19.21 45.21 13.74
N VAL A 106 -20.30 45.98 13.56
CA VAL A 106 -20.24 47.34 12.93
C VAL A 106 -19.71 48.39 13.89
N LEU A 107 -19.86 48.21 15.22
CA LEU A 107 -19.33 49.15 16.21
C LEU A 107 -17.84 48.92 16.57
N PHE A 108 -17.28 47.73 16.22
CA PHE A 108 -15.85 47.44 16.42
C PHE A 108 -14.98 47.85 15.22
N SER A 109 -15.57 48.15 14.07
CA SER A 109 -14.85 48.58 12.87
C SER A 109 -14.76 50.09 12.70
N ALA A 110 -15.39 50.86 13.57
CA ALA A 110 -15.37 52.34 13.50
C ALA A 110 -14.47 53.02 14.55
N GLY A 111 -13.71 52.25 15.35
CA GLY A 111 -12.93 52.77 16.49
C GLY A 111 -11.41 52.80 16.34
N CYS A 112 -10.86 52.52 15.14
CA CYS A 112 -9.40 52.56 14.92
C CYS A 112 -9.00 53.45 13.74
N ALA A 113 -9.40 54.71 13.79
CA ALA A 113 -8.84 55.70 12.88
C ALA A 113 -8.56 56.95 13.68
N SER A 114 -7.45 57.04 14.37
CA SER A 114 -6.70 58.27 14.70
C SER A 114 -5.65 58.00 15.79
N GLN A 115 -4.50 57.49 15.39
CA GLN A 115 -3.22 57.90 16.02
C GLN A 115 -2.13 57.80 14.95
N LYS A 116 -1.83 58.93 14.35
CA LYS A 116 -0.59 59.14 13.60
C LYS A 116 0.56 59.20 14.60
N ASN A 117 1.21 58.09 14.84
CA ASN A 117 2.56 58.07 15.34
C ASN A 117 3.51 58.02 14.15
N VAL A 118 4.19 59.11 13.93
CA VAL A 118 5.36 59.23 13.05
C VAL A 118 6.44 58.33 13.66
N VAL A 119 6.58 57.11 13.16
CA VAL A 119 7.77 56.31 13.36
C VAL A 119 8.60 56.45 12.10
N SER A 120 9.76 57.05 12.33
CA SER A 120 10.84 57.29 11.36
C SER A 120 11.04 56.08 10.42
N SER A 121 10.85 56.32 9.13
CA SER A 121 11.10 55.41 8.01
C SER A 121 12.60 55.29 7.74
N THR A 122 13.31 54.40 8.44
CA THR A 122 14.72 54.11 8.09
C THR A 122 15.07 52.61 8.14
N GLN A 123 14.10 51.71 7.97
CA GLN A 123 14.41 50.28 7.95
C GLN A 123 13.98 49.43 6.69
N PRO A 124 13.22 49.90 5.70
CA PRO A 124 12.93 49.08 4.54
C PRO A 124 14.06 49.00 3.50
N GLU A 125 14.92 50.01 3.39
CA GLU A 125 15.95 50.04 2.34
C GLU A 125 17.16 49.13 2.63
N VAL A 126 17.50 48.92 3.91
CA VAL A 126 18.62 48.02 4.27
C VAL A 126 18.25 46.54 4.04
N PHE A 127 16.99 46.18 4.24
CA PHE A 127 16.53 44.81 4.00
C PHE A 127 16.32 44.52 2.51
N ALA A 128 15.88 45.49 1.71
CA ALA A 128 15.72 45.32 0.27
C ALA A 128 17.07 45.17 -0.44
N ASN A 129 18.04 46.03 -0.12
CA ASN A 129 19.38 45.96 -0.69
C ASN A 129 20.15 44.70 -0.25
N ASN A 130 19.94 44.23 0.96
CA ASN A 130 20.51 42.97 1.42
C ASN A 130 19.86 41.78 0.73
N ALA A 131 18.55 41.76 0.46
CA ALA A 131 17.86 40.66 -0.21
C ALA A 131 18.32 40.49 -1.68
N GLU A 132 18.54 41.63 -2.41
CA GLU A 132 19.08 41.54 -3.78
C GLU A 132 20.56 41.14 -3.81
N PHE A 133 21.37 41.62 -2.88
CA PHE A 133 22.76 41.19 -2.75
C PHE A 133 22.88 39.72 -2.36
N TYR A 134 22.02 39.21 -1.48
CA TYR A 134 22.00 37.82 -1.07
C TYR A 134 21.42 36.87 -2.16
N ALA A 135 20.48 37.35 -2.98
CA ALA A 135 19.94 36.58 -4.11
C ALA A 135 20.99 36.25 -5.15
N SER A 136 22.10 36.99 -5.22
CA SER A 136 23.19 36.76 -6.21
C SER A 136 24.22 35.71 -5.78
N THR A 137 24.23 35.26 -4.51
CA THR A 137 25.27 34.35 -3.99
C THR A 137 24.82 32.90 -3.81
N VAL A 138 23.50 32.64 -3.75
CA VAL A 138 22.93 31.28 -3.60
C VAL A 138 22.07 30.95 -4.81
N THR A 139 22.46 29.92 -5.53
CA THR A 139 21.72 29.39 -6.69
C THR A 139 21.12 28.03 -6.35
N PHE A 140 20.14 27.58 -7.13
CA PHE A 140 19.64 26.22 -7.00
C PHE A 140 19.41 25.57 -8.37
N LYS A 141 19.56 24.24 -8.39
CA LYS A 141 19.15 23.37 -9.50
C LYS A 141 17.90 22.62 -9.06
N GLU A 142 16.87 22.61 -9.90
CA GLU A 142 15.63 21.85 -9.67
C GLU A 142 15.58 20.63 -10.59
N SER A 143 15.15 19.50 -10.04
CA SER A 143 14.87 18.26 -10.78
C SER A 143 13.59 17.63 -10.27
N PHE A 144 12.97 16.78 -11.09
CA PHE A 144 11.68 16.15 -10.81
C PHE A 144 11.78 14.64 -10.89
N ILE A 145 10.98 13.95 -10.08
CA ILE A 145 10.77 12.51 -10.17
C ILE A 145 9.28 12.19 -10.15
N ASN A 146 8.86 11.30 -11.04
CA ASN A 146 7.48 10.82 -11.15
C ASN A 146 7.40 9.39 -10.64
N LEU A 147 6.56 9.14 -9.65
CA LEU A 147 6.34 7.84 -9.03
C LEU A 147 4.90 7.40 -9.25
N CYS A 148 4.69 6.11 -9.56
CA CYS A 148 3.37 5.50 -9.69
C CYS A 148 3.26 4.34 -8.69
N PHE A 149 2.33 4.41 -7.75
CA PHE A 149 2.10 3.37 -6.75
C PHE A 149 0.83 2.60 -7.07
N ALA A 150 0.96 1.30 -7.31
CA ALA A 150 -0.14 0.36 -7.48
C ALA A 150 -0.41 -0.41 -6.18
N GLY A 151 -1.23 -1.44 -6.23
CA GLY A 151 -1.54 -2.34 -5.11
C GLY A 151 -1.04 -3.77 -5.36
N ASP A 152 -1.81 -4.74 -4.89
CA ASP A 152 -1.44 -6.15 -4.87
C ASP A 152 -1.60 -6.80 -6.23
N ILE A 153 -0.60 -7.58 -6.65
CA ILE A 153 -0.62 -8.46 -7.83
C ILE A 153 -0.82 -9.88 -7.33
N MET A 154 -2.01 -10.45 -7.58
CA MET A 154 -2.40 -11.77 -7.13
C MET A 154 -2.78 -12.67 -8.31
N ALA A 155 -2.38 -13.93 -8.23
CA ALA A 155 -2.64 -14.93 -9.25
C ALA A 155 -3.63 -15.99 -8.75
N HIS A 156 -4.92 -15.77 -8.98
CA HIS A 156 -5.96 -16.77 -8.73
C HIS A 156 -6.15 -17.69 -9.94
N LYS A 157 -6.75 -18.87 -9.74
CA LYS A 157 -7.00 -19.81 -10.84
C LYS A 157 -7.71 -19.15 -12.02
N GLN A 158 -8.64 -18.25 -11.74
CA GLN A 158 -9.42 -17.57 -12.77
C GLN A 158 -8.56 -16.72 -13.71
N ASN A 159 -7.57 -15.99 -13.17
CA ASN A 159 -6.74 -15.11 -13.99
C ASN A 159 -5.43 -15.75 -14.45
N PHE A 160 -4.86 -16.71 -13.71
CA PHE A 160 -3.67 -17.42 -14.22
C PHE A 160 -3.99 -18.53 -15.22
N SER A 161 -5.26 -18.93 -15.39
CA SER A 161 -5.65 -19.88 -16.45
C SER A 161 -5.72 -19.24 -17.86
N MET A 162 -5.41 -17.97 -17.99
CA MET A 162 -5.31 -17.29 -19.29
C MET A 162 -4.08 -17.80 -20.07
N SER A 163 -4.21 -17.87 -21.38
CA SER A 163 -3.11 -18.23 -22.28
C SER A 163 -2.13 -17.10 -22.60
N ASP A 164 -2.53 -15.85 -22.33
CA ASP A 164 -1.75 -14.65 -22.62
C ASP A 164 -1.96 -13.65 -21.47
N TYR A 165 -0.90 -13.42 -20.71
CA TYR A 165 -0.90 -12.46 -19.59
C TYR A 165 -0.58 -11.02 -20.01
N SER A 166 -0.07 -10.81 -21.23
CA SER A 166 0.32 -9.49 -21.72
C SER A 166 -0.86 -8.52 -21.76
N ILE A 167 -2.04 -9.03 -22.10
CA ILE A 167 -3.27 -8.23 -22.21
C ILE A 167 -3.81 -7.71 -20.87
N ILE A 168 -3.40 -8.32 -19.75
CA ILE A 168 -3.80 -7.87 -18.41
C ILE A 168 -3.52 -6.37 -18.26
N TRP A 169 -2.38 -5.93 -18.77
CA TRP A 169 -1.76 -4.64 -18.50
C TRP A 169 -2.06 -3.54 -19.52
N ASP A 170 -2.68 -3.86 -20.66
CA ASP A 170 -2.86 -2.94 -21.80
C ASP A 170 -3.55 -1.62 -21.42
N GLY A 171 -4.45 -1.64 -20.45
CA GLY A 171 -5.16 -0.44 -20.03
C GLY A 171 -4.38 0.53 -19.15
N ILE A 172 -3.15 0.16 -18.72
CA ILE A 172 -2.35 0.97 -17.79
C ILE A 172 -0.87 1.13 -18.18
N ARG A 173 -0.40 0.47 -19.25
CA ARG A 173 1.01 0.54 -19.71
C ARG A 173 1.49 1.97 -19.95
N ASP A 174 0.62 2.85 -20.41
CA ASP A 174 0.90 4.26 -20.64
C ASP A 174 1.19 5.01 -19.33
N ILE A 175 0.56 4.63 -18.24
CA ILE A 175 0.78 5.23 -16.91
C ILE A 175 2.04 4.65 -16.27
N THR A 176 2.10 3.32 -16.14
CA THR A 176 3.20 2.64 -15.45
C THR A 176 4.52 2.78 -16.19
N GLY A 177 4.50 2.83 -17.52
CA GLY A 177 5.69 3.03 -18.36
C GLY A 177 6.20 4.47 -18.41
N SER A 178 5.36 5.48 -18.15
CA SER A 178 5.73 6.89 -18.18
C SER A 178 6.30 7.42 -16.86
N ALA A 179 6.02 6.79 -15.74
CA ALA A 179 6.63 7.15 -14.46
C ALA A 179 8.09 6.71 -14.41
N ASP A 180 8.93 7.43 -13.67
CA ASP A 180 10.35 7.05 -13.47
C ASP A 180 10.44 5.75 -12.66
N LEU A 181 9.60 5.63 -11.62
CA LEU A 181 9.48 4.43 -10.80
C LEU A 181 8.00 4.04 -10.66
N SER A 182 7.70 2.78 -10.94
CA SER A 182 6.35 2.20 -10.81
C SER A 182 6.40 1.02 -9.85
N PHE A 183 5.63 1.13 -8.76
CA PHE A 183 5.64 0.23 -7.61
C PHE A 183 4.46 -0.73 -7.65
N ALA A 184 4.72 -2.02 -7.36
CA ALA A 184 3.67 -3.02 -7.16
C ALA A 184 4.08 -4.04 -6.08
N ASN A 185 3.09 -4.62 -5.36
CA ASN A 185 3.32 -5.69 -4.40
C ASN A 185 3.01 -7.04 -5.06
N ILE A 186 4.01 -7.93 -5.16
CA ILE A 186 3.83 -9.29 -5.68
C ILE A 186 3.37 -10.18 -4.52
N GLU A 187 2.08 -10.45 -4.47
CA GLU A 187 1.46 -11.20 -3.37
C GLU A 187 1.21 -12.66 -3.77
N THR A 188 2.30 -13.32 -4.07
CA THR A 188 2.33 -14.74 -4.45
C THR A 188 3.76 -15.25 -4.39
N THR A 189 3.93 -16.56 -4.23
CA THR A 189 5.19 -17.25 -4.49
C THR A 189 5.42 -17.35 -6.01
N VAL A 190 6.64 -17.10 -6.48
CA VAL A 190 7.04 -17.27 -7.88
C VAL A 190 7.92 -18.54 -8.00
N ASP A 191 7.49 -19.50 -8.83
CA ASP A 191 8.20 -20.77 -8.99
C ASP A 191 7.91 -21.37 -10.38
N ASP A 192 8.95 -21.45 -11.22
CA ASP A 192 8.85 -21.97 -12.60
C ASP A 192 8.88 -23.49 -12.70
N PHE A 193 9.20 -24.17 -11.60
CA PHE A 193 9.38 -25.63 -11.60
C PHE A 193 8.18 -26.40 -11.03
N LYS A 194 7.17 -25.69 -10.54
CA LYS A 194 6.01 -26.26 -9.88
C LYS A 194 4.72 -25.77 -10.52
N GLU A 195 3.64 -26.53 -10.36
CA GLU A 195 2.32 -26.12 -10.85
C GLU A 195 1.82 -24.84 -10.19
N CYS A 196 1.13 -24.00 -10.98
CA CYS A 196 0.45 -22.83 -10.47
C CYS A 196 -0.66 -23.22 -9.49
N MET A 197 -0.73 -22.52 -8.37
CA MET A 197 -1.69 -22.76 -7.30
C MET A 197 -2.43 -21.49 -6.91
N SER A 198 -3.71 -21.64 -6.62
CA SER A 198 -4.60 -20.56 -6.17
C SER A 198 -4.78 -20.61 -4.64
N TYR A 199 -5.61 -19.69 -4.13
CA TYR A 199 -6.00 -19.69 -2.71
C TYR A 199 -6.30 -21.10 -2.18
N PRO A 200 -5.85 -21.47 -0.96
CA PRO A 200 -5.25 -20.59 0.06
C PRO A 200 -3.72 -20.42 -0.02
N GLN A 201 -3.01 -21.11 -0.88
CA GLN A 201 -1.56 -21.05 -1.03
C GLN A 201 -1.22 -20.72 -2.48
N PHE A 202 -0.81 -19.45 -2.68
CA PHE A 202 -0.52 -18.96 -4.03
C PHE A 202 0.86 -19.39 -4.52
N ARG A 203 0.91 -19.78 -5.80
CA ARG A 203 2.14 -20.00 -6.55
C ARG A 203 1.89 -19.80 -8.04
N ILE A 204 2.79 -19.08 -8.70
CA ILE A 204 2.68 -18.76 -10.11
C ILE A 204 4.03 -18.89 -10.81
N ASN A 205 4.03 -19.19 -12.10
CA ASN A 205 5.23 -19.12 -12.92
C ASN A 205 5.63 -17.66 -13.19
N SER A 206 6.91 -17.44 -13.41
CA SER A 206 7.48 -16.11 -13.61
C SER A 206 6.90 -15.38 -14.82
N ASP A 207 6.40 -16.06 -15.84
CA ASP A 207 5.76 -15.44 -17.00
C ASP A 207 4.63 -14.47 -16.62
N TYR A 208 3.85 -14.81 -15.58
CA TYR A 208 2.77 -13.95 -15.11
C TYR A 208 3.29 -12.62 -14.56
N VAL A 209 4.32 -12.65 -13.70
CA VAL A 209 4.88 -11.45 -13.06
C VAL A 209 5.84 -10.70 -13.98
N ASN A 210 6.48 -11.39 -14.93
CA ASN A 210 7.32 -10.77 -15.96
C ASN A 210 6.50 -9.84 -16.88
N GLU A 211 5.22 -10.13 -17.11
CA GLU A 211 4.36 -9.23 -17.86
C GLU A 211 4.06 -7.93 -17.11
N ALA A 212 4.07 -7.92 -15.78
CA ALA A 212 4.02 -6.69 -15.00
C ALA A 212 5.31 -5.84 -15.18
N VAL A 213 6.48 -6.49 -15.23
CA VAL A 213 7.75 -5.81 -15.55
C VAL A 213 7.69 -5.19 -16.95
N LYS A 214 7.25 -5.95 -17.95
CA LYS A 214 7.06 -5.46 -19.32
C LYS A 214 6.01 -4.35 -19.44
N ALA A 215 5.06 -4.31 -18.50
CA ALA A 215 4.07 -3.23 -18.41
C ALA A 215 4.63 -1.94 -17.80
N GLY A 216 5.88 -1.94 -17.34
CA GLY A 216 6.58 -0.75 -16.85
C GLY A 216 6.72 -0.69 -15.33
N PHE A 217 6.25 -1.69 -14.57
CA PHE A 217 6.58 -1.78 -13.15
C PHE A 217 8.05 -2.13 -12.98
N ASN A 218 8.75 -1.40 -12.11
CA ASN A 218 10.19 -1.58 -11.91
C ASN A 218 10.65 -1.50 -10.44
N VAL A 219 9.71 -1.41 -9.49
CA VAL A 219 10.01 -1.52 -8.04
C VAL A 219 8.97 -2.42 -7.39
N PHE A 220 9.43 -3.53 -6.80
CA PHE A 220 8.53 -4.53 -6.25
C PHE A 220 8.74 -4.80 -4.77
N SER A 221 7.63 -4.85 -4.02
CA SER A 221 7.57 -5.43 -2.68
C SER A 221 7.42 -6.94 -2.79
N LEU A 222 8.25 -7.69 -2.03
CA LEU A 222 8.18 -9.14 -1.87
C LEU A 222 7.87 -9.54 -0.42
N ALA A 223 7.60 -8.57 0.46
CA ALA A 223 7.28 -8.84 1.87
C ALA A 223 5.76 -8.77 2.08
N ASN A 224 5.10 -9.94 2.05
CA ASN A 224 3.67 -10.10 2.31
C ASN A 224 3.37 -11.48 2.90
N ASN A 225 2.11 -11.76 3.24
CA ASN A 225 1.72 -13.02 3.87
C ASN A 225 1.79 -14.23 2.92
N HIS A 226 1.74 -14.03 1.59
CA HIS A 226 1.75 -15.11 0.60
C HIS A 226 3.13 -15.42 0.03
N THR A 227 4.14 -14.61 0.30
CA THR A 227 5.52 -14.90 -0.15
C THR A 227 6.06 -16.21 0.43
N ASN A 228 5.59 -16.60 1.62
CA ASN A 228 6.04 -17.81 2.31
C ASN A 228 5.03 -18.97 2.30
N ASP A 229 4.04 -18.95 1.45
CA ASP A 229 3.01 -20.01 1.35
C ASP A 229 3.62 -21.41 1.17
N TRP A 230 4.71 -21.51 0.44
CA TRP A 230 5.44 -22.76 0.15
C TRP A 230 6.73 -22.91 0.97
N GLY A 231 6.81 -22.21 2.11
CA GLY A 231 7.94 -22.27 3.03
C GLY A 231 9.25 -21.79 2.41
N LEU A 232 10.36 -22.34 2.88
CA LEU A 232 11.69 -21.92 2.43
C LEU A 232 11.92 -22.17 0.93
N GLU A 233 11.38 -23.26 0.38
CA GLU A 233 11.50 -23.58 -1.05
C GLU A 233 10.86 -22.49 -1.91
N GLY A 234 9.62 -22.09 -1.58
CA GLY A 234 8.95 -21.00 -2.29
C GLY A 234 9.59 -19.62 -2.10
N ILE A 235 10.14 -19.35 -0.92
CA ILE A 235 10.93 -18.11 -0.67
C ILE A 235 12.19 -18.09 -1.55
N LYS A 236 12.90 -19.22 -1.65
CA LYS A 236 14.11 -19.36 -2.48
C LYS A 236 13.80 -19.15 -3.96
N SER A 237 12.79 -19.83 -4.50
CA SER A 237 12.43 -19.71 -5.91
C SER A 237 12.00 -18.26 -6.26
N THR A 238 11.25 -17.60 -5.36
CA THR A 238 10.88 -16.19 -5.53
C THR A 238 12.12 -15.26 -5.50
N ALA A 239 13.07 -15.52 -4.59
CA ALA A 239 14.32 -14.77 -4.48
C ALA A 239 15.21 -14.93 -5.73
N GLU A 240 15.33 -16.17 -6.23
CA GLU A 240 16.08 -16.48 -7.46
C GLU A 240 15.48 -15.79 -8.69
N TRP A 241 14.16 -15.81 -8.84
CA TRP A 241 13.48 -15.05 -9.88
C TRP A 241 13.76 -13.54 -9.76
N ALA A 242 13.65 -12.98 -8.57
CA ALA A 242 13.87 -11.55 -8.34
C ALA A 242 15.32 -11.15 -8.68
N GLN A 243 16.30 -11.92 -8.21
CA GLN A 243 17.72 -11.69 -8.51
C GLN A 243 17.99 -11.76 -10.02
N LYS A 244 17.53 -12.83 -10.68
CA LYS A 244 17.65 -13.01 -12.13
C LYS A 244 17.05 -11.83 -12.91
N THR A 245 15.89 -11.32 -12.46
CA THR A 245 15.20 -10.20 -13.11
C THR A 245 15.96 -8.89 -12.89
N ALA A 246 16.48 -8.65 -11.68
CA ALA A 246 17.31 -7.50 -11.36
C ALA A 246 18.58 -7.49 -12.23
N ASP A 247 19.32 -8.60 -12.29
CA ASP A 247 20.54 -8.75 -13.09
C ASP A 247 20.29 -8.54 -14.58
N ALA A 248 19.19 -9.11 -15.10
CA ALA A 248 18.84 -8.97 -16.52
C ALA A 248 18.47 -7.52 -16.91
N THR A 249 18.04 -6.72 -15.95
CA THR A 249 17.60 -5.34 -16.18
C THR A 249 18.58 -4.28 -15.68
N GLU A 250 19.67 -4.65 -15.01
CA GLU A 250 20.63 -3.73 -14.38
C GLU A 250 21.11 -2.62 -15.33
N LYS A 251 21.41 -2.98 -16.59
CA LYS A 251 21.89 -2.06 -17.64
C LYS A 251 20.77 -1.51 -18.53
N SER A 252 19.52 -1.81 -18.21
CA SER A 252 18.39 -1.27 -18.97
C SER A 252 18.12 0.18 -18.59
N PRO A 253 17.39 0.96 -19.41
CA PRO A 253 16.95 2.31 -19.04
C PRO A 253 16.02 2.33 -17.82
N ARG A 254 15.47 1.19 -17.43
CA ARG A 254 14.55 1.02 -16.30
C ARG A 254 14.93 -0.24 -15.52
N PRO A 255 16.00 -0.19 -14.69
CA PRO A 255 16.37 -1.31 -13.83
C PRO A 255 15.23 -1.69 -12.89
N VAL A 256 15.13 -2.99 -12.57
CA VAL A 256 14.12 -3.51 -11.66
C VAL A 256 14.72 -3.70 -10.27
N HIS A 257 14.01 -3.20 -9.27
CA HIS A 257 14.43 -3.23 -7.87
C HIS A 257 13.44 -4.01 -7.02
N PHE A 258 13.94 -4.77 -6.06
CA PHE A 258 13.15 -5.58 -5.14
C PHE A 258 13.54 -5.29 -3.70
N SER A 259 12.59 -5.44 -2.77
CA SER A 259 12.86 -5.38 -1.34
C SER A 259 11.90 -6.31 -0.58
N GLY A 260 12.32 -6.71 0.62
CA GLY A 260 11.49 -7.49 1.54
C GLY A 260 12.07 -8.85 1.92
N LEU A 261 12.82 -9.51 1.04
CA LEU A 261 13.51 -10.77 1.31
C LEU A 261 14.95 -10.52 1.78
N LYS A 262 15.44 -11.36 2.68
CA LYS A 262 16.80 -11.32 3.20
C LYS A 262 17.66 -12.31 2.42
N LEU A 263 18.18 -11.88 1.27
CA LEU A 263 18.88 -12.73 0.30
C LEU A 263 20.08 -13.43 0.92
N ASP A 264 20.91 -12.73 1.70
CA ASP A 264 22.09 -13.31 2.37
C ASP A 264 21.75 -14.52 3.25
N LEU A 265 20.59 -14.48 3.94
CA LEU A 265 20.14 -15.59 4.77
C LEU A 265 19.56 -16.72 3.95
N ILE A 266 18.91 -16.39 2.83
CA ILE A 266 18.31 -17.36 1.91
C ILE A 266 19.41 -18.18 1.24
N GLU A 267 20.49 -17.54 0.78
CA GLU A 267 21.62 -18.18 0.12
C GLU A 267 22.52 -18.97 1.09
N SER A 268 22.91 -18.35 2.20
CA SER A 268 23.87 -18.95 3.11
C SER A 268 23.29 -20.07 3.99
N GLY A 269 21.97 -20.07 4.20
CA GLY A 269 21.31 -20.96 5.15
C GLY A 269 21.75 -20.76 6.60
N LYS A 270 22.68 -19.82 6.87
CA LYS A 270 23.25 -19.55 8.19
C LYS A 270 22.65 -18.28 8.74
N MET A 271 22.02 -18.36 9.91
CA MET A 271 21.71 -17.19 10.70
C MET A 271 23.05 -16.56 11.16
N ASN A 272 23.56 -15.61 10.39
CA ASN A 272 24.55 -14.69 10.94
C ASN A 272 23.85 -13.90 12.05
N ASN A 273 24.59 -13.44 13.06
CA ASN A 273 24.05 -12.60 14.15
C ASN A 273 23.32 -11.32 13.66
N SER A 274 23.37 -11.04 12.36
CA SER A 274 22.69 -9.99 11.61
C SER A 274 21.23 -10.27 11.26
N GLY A 275 20.63 -11.39 11.69
CA GLY A 275 19.19 -11.66 11.45
C GLY A 275 18.22 -10.60 11.96
N LYS A 276 18.76 -9.55 12.61
CA LYS A 276 18.07 -8.32 13.02
C LYS A 276 18.10 -7.22 11.97
N ASP A 277 18.90 -7.36 10.92
CA ASP A 277 19.09 -6.30 9.94
C ASP A 277 17.93 -6.27 8.96
N ILE A 278 17.52 -5.06 8.60
CA ILE A 278 16.48 -4.83 7.61
C ILE A 278 17.11 -4.97 6.23
N SER A 279 16.51 -5.81 5.38
CA SER A 279 16.80 -5.86 3.94
C SER A 279 16.18 -4.65 3.24
N PHE A 280 16.95 -3.98 2.39
CA PHE A 280 16.52 -2.79 1.67
C PHE A 280 17.14 -2.75 0.28
N SER A 281 16.55 -1.94 -0.60
CA SER A 281 17.18 -1.52 -1.86
C SER A 281 17.57 -0.04 -1.76
N TYR A 282 18.80 0.25 -2.15
CA TYR A 282 19.31 1.61 -2.28
C TYR A 282 19.83 1.83 -3.69
N PHE A 283 19.23 2.76 -4.41
CA PHE A 283 19.54 2.98 -5.83
C PHE A 283 19.31 4.42 -6.25
N GLU A 284 19.87 4.78 -7.39
CA GLU A 284 19.74 6.12 -7.97
C GLU A 284 18.95 6.07 -9.28
N VAL A 285 18.04 7.04 -9.44
CA VAL A 285 17.34 7.29 -10.70
C VAL A 285 17.64 8.71 -11.12
N ARG A 286 18.45 8.86 -12.20
CA ARG A 286 19.01 10.16 -12.60
C ARG A 286 19.85 10.76 -11.46
N ASP A 287 19.35 11.81 -10.81
CA ASP A 287 20.01 12.47 -9.67
C ASP A 287 19.24 12.27 -8.34
N TRP A 288 18.30 11.31 -8.29
CA TRP A 288 17.51 11.01 -7.10
C TRP A 288 18.01 9.74 -6.42
N LYS A 289 18.33 9.83 -5.14
CA LYS A 289 18.72 8.72 -4.27
C LYS A 289 17.49 8.19 -3.56
N ILE A 290 17.17 6.92 -3.78
CA ILE A 290 15.99 6.26 -3.24
C ILE A 290 16.41 5.18 -2.25
N LEU A 291 15.87 5.23 -1.05
CA LEU A 291 15.93 4.15 -0.06
C LEU A 291 14.56 3.48 -0.02
N PHE A 292 14.50 2.20 -0.40
CA PHE A 292 13.27 1.42 -0.45
C PHE A 292 13.33 0.23 0.47
N VAL A 293 12.36 0.15 1.40
CA VAL A 293 12.16 -0.99 2.31
C VAL A 293 10.77 -1.56 2.06
N ALA A 294 10.67 -2.87 1.91
CA ALA A 294 9.41 -3.60 2.00
C ALA A 294 9.39 -4.46 3.27
N ALA A 295 8.29 -4.45 4.00
CA ALA A 295 8.10 -5.22 5.23
C ALA A 295 6.65 -5.71 5.34
N THR A 296 6.44 -6.76 6.14
CA THR A 296 5.11 -7.29 6.43
C THR A 296 4.85 -7.40 7.93
N GLU A 297 3.60 -7.19 8.33
CA GLU A 297 3.13 -7.39 9.71
C GLU A 297 2.42 -8.74 9.89
N ILE A 298 2.14 -9.47 8.79
CA ILE A 298 1.41 -10.73 8.77
C ILE A 298 2.12 -11.75 7.89
N LEU A 299 2.10 -13.00 8.28
CA LEU A 299 2.66 -14.14 7.54
C LEU A 299 1.73 -15.34 7.67
N ASN A 300 1.48 -16.05 6.58
CA ASN A 300 0.73 -17.31 6.58
C ASN A 300 1.52 -18.43 7.28
N ARG A 301 2.86 -18.37 7.20
CA ARG A 301 3.78 -19.32 7.82
C ARG A 301 4.84 -18.61 8.66
N PRO A 302 4.52 -18.20 9.91
CA PRO A 302 5.40 -17.41 10.77
C PRO A 302 6.75 -18.06 11.11
N GLU A 303 6.86 -19.37 10.98
CA GLU A 303 8.11 -20.13 11.18
C GLU A 303 9.23 -19.77 10.19
N PHE A 304 8.88 -19.10 9.08
CA PHE A 304 9.84 -18.60 8.07
C PHE A 304 10.11 -17.09 8.17
N SER A 305 9.66 -16.44 9.24
CA SER A 305 9.76 -14.98 9.41
C SER A 305 11.19 -14.41 9.35
N GLN A 306 12.21 -15.23 9.64
CA GLN A 306 13.60 -14.79 9.60
C GLN A 306 14.10 -14.45 8.18
N TYR A 307 13.46 -14.98 7.15
CA TYR A 307 13.88 -14.80 5.75
C TYR A 307 13.32 -13.52 5.09
N MET A 308 12.54 -12.75 5.82
CA MET A 308 11.98 -11.49 5.30
C MET A 308 11.91 -10.40 6.38
N ASN A 309 11.65 -9.16 5.96
CA ASN A 309 11.41 -8.07 6.88
C ASN A 309 10.03 -8.24 7.53
N PHE A 310 10.00 -8.82 8.71
CA PHE A 310 8.79 -9.09 9.47
C PHE A 310 8.72 -8.24 10.74
N SER A 311 7.64 -7.46 10.87
CA SER A 311 7.35 -6.64 12.05
C SER A 311 6.01 -7.03 12.65
N LYS A 312 6.02 -7.98 13.59
CA LYS A 312 4.77 -8.40 14.28
C LYS A 312 4.00 -7.18 14.80
N PRO A 313 2.65 -7.10 14.58
CA PRO A 313 1.84 -5.92 14.90
C PRO A 313 1.60 -5.76 16.40
N THR A 314 2.68 -5.66 17.18
CA THR A 314 2.64 -5.35 18.60
C THR A 314 3.39 -4.05 18.86
N LYS A 315 2.89 -3.25 19.81
CA LYS A 315 3.46 -1.95 20.15
C LYS A 315 4.98 -1.99 20.38
N LYS A 316 5.47 -3.03 21.07
CA LYS A 316 6.92 -3.21 21.31
C LYS A 316 7.70 -3.45 20.03
N VAL A 317 7.22 -4.36 19.17
CA VAL A 317 7.94 -4.74 17.93
C VAL A 317 7.87 -3.59 16.91
N ARG A 318 6.71 -2.95 16.73
CA ARG A 318 6.56 -1.76 15.88
C ARG A 318 7.51 -0.63 16.29
N ARG A 319 7.72 -0.41 17.60
CA ARG A 319 8.70 0.59 18.08
C ARG A 319 10.13 0.22 17.71
N LEU A 320 10.53 -1.03 17.92
CA LEU A 320 11.86 -1.52 17.54
C LEU A 320 12.08 -1.42 16.01
N PHE A 321 11.06 -1.75 15.24
CA PHE A 321 11.12 -1.63 13.78
C PHE A 321 11.28 -0.17 13.34
N ALA A 322 10.52 0.76 13.94
CA ALA A 322 10.68 2.19 13.66
C ALA A 322 12.09 2.70 14.02
N GLU A 323 12.67 2.21 15.12
CA GLU A 323 14.05 2.52 15.51
C GLU A 323 15.08 1.98 14.49
N GLN A 324 14.90 0.76 14.00
CA GLN A 324 15.75 0.20 12.94
C GLN A 324 15.67 1.01 11.65
N LEU A 325 14.45 1.42 11.23
CA LEU A 325 14.26 2.27 10.05
C LEU A 325 14.91 3.65 10.22
N ARG A 326 14.81 4.24 11.41
CA ARG A 326 15.49 5.51 11.72
C ARG A 326 17.02 5.38 11.58
N ASN A 327 17.59 4.30 12.13
CA ASN A 327 19.03 4.05 12.04
C ASN A 327 19.46 3.81 10.57
N LEU A 328 18.63 3.12 9.81
CA LEU A 328 18.85 2.91 8.38
C LEU A 328 18.85 4.24 7.62
N ARG A 329 17.86 5.11 7.88
CA ARG A 329 17.80 6.47 7.28
C ARG A 329 19.04 7.29 7.64
N ALA A 330 19.51 7.22 8.88
CA ALA A 330 20.68 7.97 9.35
C ALA A 330 21.99 7.49 8.71
N SER A 331 22.09 6.21 8.35
CA SER A 331 23.28 5.61 7.70
C SER A 331 23.28 5.72 6.16
N HIS A 332 22.17 6.13 5.55
CA HIS A 332 22.04 6.24 4.08
C HIS A 332 21.48 7.60 3.70
N GLU A 333 22.33 8.44 3.09
CA GLU A 333 21.87 9.71 2.50
C GLU A 333 20.91 9.41 1.34
N CYS A 334 19.65 9.75 1.47
CA CYS A 334 18.67 9.57 0.40
C CYS A 334 17.72 10.77 0.29
N ASP A 335 17.21 10.98 -0.91
CA ASP A 335 16.22 12.03 -1.19
C ASP A 335 14.83 11.61 -0.74
N LEU A 336 14.46 10.34 -1.00
CA LEU A 336 13.19 9.76 -0.60
C LEU A 336 13.41 8.41 0.10
N PHE A 337 12.82 8.27 1.28
CA PHE A 337 12.70 7.01 2.00
C PHE A 337 11.29 6.46 1.85
N ILE A 338 11.15 5.35 1.12
CA ILE A 338 9.88 4.73 0.77
C ILE A 338 9.74 3.41 1.53
N LEU A 339 8.66 3.25 2.27
CA LEU A 339 8.32 2.02 2.98
C LEU A 339 7.06 1.39 2.36
N SER A 340 7.21 0.19 1.80
CA SER A 340 6.07 -0.70 1.56
C SER A 340 5.76 -1.46 2.84
N LEU A 341 4.51 -1.40 3.32
CA LEU A 341 4.10 -2.10 4.53
C LEU A 341 2.86 -2.96 4.26
N HIS A 342 3.04 -4.28 4.21
CA HIS A 342 1.93 -5.22 4.13
C HIS A 342 1.35 -5.40 5.53
N THR A 343 0.21 -4.77 5.81
CA THR A 343 -0.32 -4.59 7.17
C THR A 343 -1.03 -5.83 7.69
N ALA A 344 -1.25 -5.89 9.00
CA ALA A 344 -2.10 -6.91 9.63
C ALA A 344 -3.55 -6.44 9.81
N GLU A 345 -3.96 -5.40 9.09
CA GLU A 345 -5.34 -4.94 9.11
C GLU A 345 -6.29 -5.98 8.49
N PRO A 346 -7.55 -6.02 8.90
CA PRO A 346 -8.52 -6.95 8.32
C PRO A 346 -8.69 -6.73 6.81
N GLU A 347 -8.75 -7.84 6.05
CA GLU A 347 -9.12 -7.82 4.64
C GLU A 347 -10.53 -7.27 4.43
N TYR A 348 -10.74 -6.58 3.31
CA TYR A 348 -12.02 -6.06 2.84
C TYR A 348 -12.65 -4.98 3.74
N VAL A 349 -11.87 -4.38 4.64
CA VAL A 349 -12.31 -3.32 5.56
C VAL A 349 -11.74 -1.98 5.13
N PHE A 350 -12.61 -1.00 4.86
CA PHE A 350 -12.19 0.35 4.40
C PHE A 350 -11.60 1.22 5.52
N LYS A 351 -12.08 1.04 6.75
CA LYS A 351 -11.61 1.81 7.89
C LYS A 351 -10.27 1.30 8.36
N THR A 352 -9.31 2.20 8.51
CA THR A 352 -8.02 1.90 9.14
C THR A 352 -8.17 1.86 10.65
N GLU A 353 -7.54 0.90 11.30
CA GLU A 353 -7.54 0.78 12.76
C GLU A 353 -6.74 1.92 13.41
N MET A 354 -7.14 2.35 14.62
CA MET A 354 -6.46 3.44 15.33
C MET A 354 -5.01 3.12 15.67
N GLU A 355 -4.72 1.87 16.02
CA GLU A 355 -3.36 1.39 16.28
C GLU A 355 -2.48 1.46 15.02
N GLN A 356 -3.05 1.19 13.85
CA GLN A 356 -2.35 1.30 12.57
C GLN A 356 -2.09 2.76 12.21
N GLU A 357 -3.06 3.65 12.39
CA GLU A 357 -2.88 5.10 12.19
C GLU A 357 -1.81 5.68 13.14
N SER A 358 -1.78 5.23 14.39
CA SER A 358 -0.73 5.61 15.34
C SER A 358 0.65 5.14 14.90
N PHE A 359 0.73 3.94 14.32
CA PHE A 359 1.98 3.40 13.81
C PHE A 359 2.45 4.18 12.57
N TYR A 360 1.57 4.53 11.65
CA TYR A 360 1.93 5.40 10.52
C TYR A 360 2.53 6.73 11.00
N LYS A 361 1.96 7.36 12.03
CA LYS A 361 2.53 8.59 12.61
C LYS A 361 3.93 8.38 13.18
N THR A 362 4.15 7.26 13.87
CA THR A 362 5.49 6.88 14.38
C THR A 362 6.49 6.72 13.24
N LEU A 363 6.11 6.03 12.16
CA LEU A 363 6.97 5.83 11.00
C LEU A 363 7.34 7.14 10.30
N LEU A 364 6.39 8.07 10.16
CA LEU A 364 6.67 9.38 9.55
C LEU A 364 7.54 10.28 10.44
N ASN A 365 7.26 10.31 11.75
CA ASN A 365 7.85 11.31 12.65
C ASN A 365 9.14 10.81 13.31
N GLU A 366 9.18 9.53 13.73
CA GLU A 366 10.30 8.98 14.46
C GLU A 366 11.28 8.22 13.56
N ALA A 367 10.78 7.47 12.57
CA ALA A 367 11.63 6.73 11.61
C ALA A 367 11.99 7.56 10.37
N CYS A 368 11.45 8.76 10.24
CA CYS A 368 11.71 9.68 9.12
C CYS A 368 11.41 9.09 7.73
N VAL A 369 10.42 8.19 7.64
CA VAL A 369 9.90 7.70 6.36
C VAL A 369 9.20 8.85 5.63
N ASP A 370 9.42 9.00 4.33
CA ASP A 370 8.79 10.04 3.51
C ASP A 370 7.50 9.56 2.88
N ILE A 371 7.46 8.29 2.44
CA ILE A 371 6.31 7.67 1.79
C ILE A 371 6.01 6.32 2.43
N ILE A 372 4.81 6.16 2.99
CA ILE A 372 4.25 4.88 3.43
C ILE A 372 3.27 4.41 2.37
N TRP A 373 3.56 3.25 1.79
CA TRP A 373 2.72 2.57 0.82
C TRP A 373 2.27 1.23 1.40
N ALA A 374 1.05 1.21 1.98
CA ALA A 374 0.51 0.04 2.65
C ALA A 374 -0.34 -0.83 1.71
N ASN A 375 -0.37 -2.15 2.00
CA ASN A 375 -1.03 -3.19 1.22
C ASN A 375 -1.72 -4.19 2.15
N HIS A 376 -2.39 -5.24 1.65
CA HIS A 376 -3.09 -6.35 2.30
C HIS A 376 -4.62 -6.22 2.36
N PRO A 377 -5.28 -5.08 2.67
CA PRO A 377 -6.74 -5.07 2.79
C PRO A 377 -7.51 -5.41 1.50
N HIS A 378 -6.84 -5.51 0.35
CA HIS A 378 -7.39 -5.80 -0.98
C HIS A 378 -8.53 -4.87 -1.44
N VAL A 379 -8.72 -3.76 -0.76
CA VAL A 379 -9.66 -2.68 -1.10
C VAL A 379 -8.95 -1.35 -1.02
N VAL A 380 -9.36 -0.39 -1.85
CA VAL A 380 -8.76 0.94 -1.81
C VAL A 380 -9.19 1.67 -0.54
N LYS A 381 -8.21 2.15 0.21
CA LYS A 381 -8.40 3.01 1.38
C LYS A 381 -7.96 4.45 1.08
N PRO A 382 -8.39 5.45 1.87
CA PRO A 382 -7.97 6.83 1.67
C PRO A 382 -6.45 6.99 1.77
N TRP A 383 -5.91 7.85 0.93
CA TRP A 383 -4.53 8.30 1.01
C TRP A 383 -4.46 9.73 1.55
N THR A 384 -3.31 10.14 2.11
CA THR A 384 -3.17 11.42 2.81
C THR A 384 -1.82 12.04 2.52
N VAL A 385 -1.82 13.32 2.18
CA VAL A 385 -0.62 14.16 2.18
C VAL A 385 -0.51 14.85 3.54
N VAL A 386 0.58 14.58 4.26
CA VAL A 386 0.87 15.19 5.56
C VAL A 386 1.82 16.35 5.34
N LYS A 387 1.38 17.58 5.61
CA LYS A 387 2.21 18.78 5.48
C LYS A 387 3.17 18.90 6.65
N ASN A 388 4.40 19.30 6.36
CA ASN A 388 5.39 19.60 7.38
C ASN A 388 5.24 21.08 7.81
N SER A 389 4.65 21.31 8.97
CA SER A 389 4.37 22.65 9.50
C SER A 389 5.65 23.48 9.73
N ALA A 390 6.75 22.83 10.10
CA ALA A 390 8.03 23.50 10.34
C ALA A 390 8.85 23.72 9.05
N TYR A 391 8.39 23.25 7.90
CA TYR A 391 9.18 23.31 6.65
C TYR A 391 9.61 24.73 6.29
N ARG A 392 8.69 25.68 6.30
CA ARG A 392 8.98 27.08 5.91
C ARG A 392 9.95 27.77 6.85
N GLU A 393 9.81 27.56 8.15
CA GLU A 393 10.69 28.13 9.17
C GLU A 393 12.10 27.56 9.07
N ASN A 394 12.21 26.22 8.97
CA ASN A 394 13.50 25.54 8.79
C ASN A 394 14.17 25.93 7.47
N LEU A 395 13.41 26.08 6.38
CA LEU A 395 13.93 26.53 5.09
C LEU A 395 14.48 27.95 5.18
N LEU A 396 13.78 28.87 5.86
CA LEU A 396 14.25 30.22 6.05
C LEU A 396 15.53 30.25 6.90
N ALA A 397 15.58 29.51 8.00
CA ALA A 397 16.75 29.40 8.85
C ALA A 397 17.98 28.85 8.09
N LEU A 398 17.80 27.80 7.27
CA LEU A 398 18.88 27.26 6.45
C LEU A 398 19.35 28.25 5.37
N LYS A 399 18.45 28.97 4.72
CA LYS A 399 18.81 30.03 3.76
C LYS A 399 19.62 31.12 4.44
N THR A 400 19.20 31.60 5.61
CA THR A 400 19.92 32.62 6.39
C THR A 400 21.32 32.14 6.79
N LYS A 401 21.44 30.89 7.31
CA LYS A 401 22.73 30.27 7.69
C LYS A 401 23.66 30.12 6.48
N ALA A 402 23.13 29.67 5.34
CA ALA A 402 23.91 29.51 4.12
C ALA A 402 24.48 30.86 3.62
N ILE A 403 23.67 31.92 3.69
CA ILE A 403 24.08 33.27 3.29
C ILE A 403 25.14 33.85 4.26
N SER A 404 24.96 33.73 5.57
CA SER A 404 25.93 34.23 6.58
C SER A 404 27.25 33.45 6.54
N GLY A 405 27.22 32.15 6.26
CA GLY A 405 28.41 31.30 6.13
C GLY A 405 29.30 31.62 4.91
N THR A 406 28.74 32.29 3.89
CA THR A 406 29.54 32.67 2.69
C THR A 406 30.33 33.99 2.92
N HIS A 407 30.10 34.70 4.02
CA HIS A 407 30.74 36.00 4.34
C HIS A 407 31.73 35.93 5.50
N GLY A 408 31.98 34.78 6.10
CA GLY A 408 32.87 34.61 7.24
C GLY A 408 34.34 34.44 6.87
N SER A 409 35.01 35.49 6.41
CA SER A 409 36.46 35.63 6.58
C SER A 409 36.69 36.52 7.81
N ASN A 410 37.25 35.95 8.88
CA ASN A 410 37.63 36.55 10.15
C ASN A 410 36.55 36.54 11.25
N VAL A 411 36.24 35.37 11.76
CA VAL A 411 35.81 35.20 13.16
C VAL A 411 36.67 34.07 13.75
N ASP A 412 37.28 34.39 14.87
CA ASP A 412 38.19 33.67 15.73
C ASP A 412 37.94 32.13 15.81
N GLU A 413 38.97 31.34 15.56
CA GLU A 413 38.97 29.88 15.50
C GLU A 413 38.72 29.16 16.85
N THR A 414 37.94 29.69 17.75
CA THR A 414 37.64 29.09 19.05
C THR A 414 36.22 28.60 19.23
N VAL A 415 35.43 28.50 18.15
CA VAL A 415 34.12 27.79 18.19
C VAL A 415 34.31 26.38 17.69
N ASN A 416 34.21 25.44 18.63
CA ASN A 416 34.30 24.00 18.49
C ASN A 416 33.84 23.47 17.12
N ALA A 417 34.77 22.85 16.38
CA ALA A 417 34.58 22.15 15.12
C ALA A 417 33.76 20.84 15.28
N ASP A 418 32.83 20.77 16.20
CA ASP A 418 32.03 19.56 16.51
C ASP A 418 30.55 19.70 16.12
N ALA A 419 30.24 20.61 15.20
CA ALA A 419 28.96 20.60 14.50
C ALA A 419 29.07 19.72 13.26
N THR A 420 29.12 18.40 13.44
CA THR A 420 28.64 17.47 12.41
C THR A 420 27.20 17.86 12.11
N VAL A 421 27.01 18.62 11.01
CA VAL A 421 25.69 18.90 10.47
C VAL A 421 25.04 17.54 10.25
N ASN A 422 24.06 17.21 11.09
CA ASN A 422 23.35 15.95 11.02
C ASN A 422 22.83 15.82 9.58
N VAL A 423 23.19 14.78 8.86
CA VAL A 423 22.81 14.55 7.45
C VAL A 423 21.29 14.68 7.27
N ALA A 424 20.52 14.38 8.32
CA ALA A 424 19.06 14.59 8.39
C ALA A 424 18.63 16.07 8.33
N GLU A 425 19.50 17.01 8.75
CA GLU A 425 19.17 18.46 8.71
C GLU A 425 19.43 19.09 7.33
N SER A 426 20.19 18.43 6.46
CA SER A 426 20.51 18.93 5.12
C SER A 426 19.40 18.70 4.08
N VAL A 427 18.40 17.87 4.40
CA VAL A 427 17.27 17.53 3.52
C VAL A 427 15.97 17.93 4.18
N LEU A 428 15.27 18.91 3.62
CA LEU A 428 13.96 19.35 4.09
C LEU A 428 12.86 18.87 3.14
N SER A 429 11.88 18.12 3.66
CA SER A 429 10.68 17.74 2.92
C SER A 429 9.48 18.60 3.37
N ASP A 430 8.72 19.15 2.39
CA ASP A 430 7.51 19.93 2.66
C ASP A 430 6.32 19.06 3.02
N SER A 431 6.33 17.81 2.60
CA SER A 431 5.20 16.89 2.72
C SER A 431 5.66 15.44 2.81
N LYS A 432 4.85 14.64 3.47
CA LYS A 432 4.95 13.18 3.51
C LYS A 432 3.67 12.54 2.99
N LEU A 433 3.73 11.29 2.55
CA LEU A 433 2.61 10.62 1.92
C LEU A 433 2.28 9.31 2.65
N ILE A 434 1.00 9.07 2.92
CA ILE A 434 0.48 7.79 3.42
C ILE A 434 -0.56 7.27 2.45
N MET A 435 -0.33 6.09 1.89
CA MET A 435 -1.32 5.28 1.17
C MET A 435 -1.69 4.09 2.05
N ARG A 436 -2.92 4.04 2.55
CA ARG A 436 -3.35 3.01 3.53
C ARG A 436 -3.67 1.67 2.90
N ALA A 437 -4.07 1.65 1.66
CA ALA A 437 -4.12 0.52 0.74
C ALA A 437 -4.52 1.00 -0.65
N ASN A 438 -3.87 0.47 -1.68
CA ASN A 438 -4.21 0.77 -3.08
C ASN A 438 -5.14 -0.29 -3.69
N GLY A 439 -5.64 -1.24 -2.90
CA GLY A 439 -6.44 -2.38 -3.37
C GLY A 439 -5.63 -3.35 -4.22
N ASN A 440 -6.29 -4.13 -5.06
CA ASN A 440 -5.60 -5.02 -5.99
C ASN A 440 -5.27 -4.30 -7.30
N THR A 441 -4.04 -4.43 -7.77
CA THR A 441 -3.70 -4.08 -9.15
C THR A 441 -4.36 -5.07 -10.09
N ILE A 442 -4.22 -6.37 -9.76
CA ILE A 442 -4.91 -7.47 -10.46
C ILE A 442 -5.16 -8.62 -9.49
N SER A 443 -6.36 -9.18 -9.50
CA SER A 443 -6.68 -10.42 -8.81
C SER A 443 -7.87 -11.13 -9.46
N GLY A 444 -8.07 -12.41 -9.15
CA GLY A 444 -9.25 -13.16 -9.52
C GLY A 444 -10.32 -13.23 -8.43
N GLN A 445 -10.22 -12.43 -7.36
CA GLN A 445 -11.18 -12.44 -6.24
C GLN A 445 -12.57 -11.99 -6.69
N ARG A 446 -12.65 -10.93 -7.52
CA ARG A 446 -13.87 -10.51 -8.19
C ARG A 446 -13.81 -10.96 -9.65
N TRP A 447 -14.71 -11.82 -10.06
CA TRP A 447 -14.79 -12.36 -11.43
C TRP A 447 -16.19 -12.21 -12.07
N ASP A 448 -17.12 -11.63 -11.35
CA ASP A 448 -18.50 -11.42 -11.80
C ASP A 448 -19.01 -10.07 -11.29
N PRO A 449 -19.62 -9.21 -12.14
CA PRO A 449 -20.18 -7.94 -11.70
C PRO A 449 -21.44 -8.17 -10.87
N LYS A 450 -21.32 -8.11 -9.55
CA LYS A 450 -22.45 -8.29 -8.62
C LYS A 450 -22.91 -6.95 -8.06
N PHE A 451 -24.16 -6.61 -8.36
CA PHE A 451 -24.77 -5.38 -7.85
C PHE A 451 -25.16 -5.47 -6.36
N ASN A 452 -25.30 -6.66 -5.83
CA ASN A 452 -25.81 -6.93 -4.48
C ASN A 452 -24.70 -7.25 -3.47
N ALA A 453 -23.49 -6.81 -3.72
CA ALA A 453 -22.33 -7.19 -2.95
C ALA A 453 -21.88 -6.25 -1.81
N PRO A 454 -22.65 -5.29 -1.28
CA PRO A 454 -22.24 -4.61 -0.05
C PRO A 454 -22.08 -5.57 1.13
N GLU A 455 -22.68 -6.76 1.08
CA GLU A 455 -22.65 -7.72 2.17
C GLU A 455 -21.32 -8.45 2.33
N THR A 456 -20.56 -8.65 1.26
CA THR A 456 -19.31 -9.43 1.33
C THR A 456 -18.04 -8.59 1.18
N LEU A 457 -18.12 -7.33 0.78
CA LEU A 457 -17.01 -6.42 0.45
C LEU A 457 -16.01 -6.98 -0.58
N ARG A 458 -16.07 -8.29 -0.87
CA ARG A 458 -15.21 -8.97 -1.85
C ARG A 458 -15.36 -8.39 -3.26
N ASP A 459 -16.51 -7.83 -3.58
CA ASP A 459 -16.76 -7.17 -4.86
C ASP A 459 -15.83 -5.96 -5.09
N TYR A 460 -15.41 -5.31 -4.00
CA TYR A 460 -14.47 -4.21 -4.01
C TYR A 460 -13.04 -4.61 -4.38
N THR A 461 -12.70 -5.89 -4.27
CA THR A 461 -11.36 -6.42 -4.59
C THR A 461 -11.02 -6.39 -6.08
N GLY A 462 -12.00 -6.09 -6.93
CA GLY A 462 -11.76 -5.89 -8.36
C GLY A 462 -11.37 -4.46 -8.73
N ASP A 463 -11.32 -3.55 -7.78
CA ASP A 463 -10.94 -2.15 -8.00
C ASP A 463 -9.61 -1.85 -7.33
N GLY A 464 -8.83 -0.98 -7.96
CA GLY A 464 -7.52 -0.57 -7.48
C GLY A 464 -7.24 0.91 -7.72
N LEU A 465 -6.15 1.38 -7.16
CA LEU A 465 -5.65 2.73 -7.29
C LEU A 465 -4.21 2.71 -7.84
N LEU A 466 -3.98 3.45 -8.91
CA LEU A 466 -2.65 3.93 -9.29
C LEU A 466 -2.53 5.37 -8.79
N LEU A 467 -1.71 5.60 -7.77
CA LEU A 467 -1.45 6.95 -7.30
C LEU A 467 -0.18 7.49 -7.97
N ASN A 468 -0.36 8.48 -8.85
CA ASN A 468 0.76 9.15 -9.51
C ASN A 468 1.17 10.37 -8.71
N VAL A 469 2.45 10.44 -8.33
CA VAL A 469 2.98 11.54 -7.56
C VAL A 469 4.23 12.12 -8.22
N THR A 470 4.35 13.44 -8.19
CA THR A 470 5.53 14.15 -8.68
C THR A 470 6.18 14.89 -7.52
N PHE A 471 7.45 14.62 -7.29
CA PHE A 471 8.28 15.40 -6.37
C PHE A 471 9.26 16.27 -7.15
N SER A 472 9.58 17.44 -6.59
CA SER A 472 10.72 18.24 -7.02
C SER A 472 11.78 18.27 -5.94
N LYS A 473 13.03 18.22 -6.38
CA LYS A 473 14.22 18.42 -5.56
C LYS A 473 14.92 19.70 -5.99
N LYS A 474 15.16 20.61 -5.04
CA LYS A 474 15.97 21.80 -5.24
C LYS A 474 17.26 21.67 -4.44
N VAL A 475 18.37 21.62 -5.11
CA VAL A 475 19.70 21.57 -4.50
C VAL A 475 20.28 22.99 -4.52
N TYR A 476 20.46 23.58 -3.34
CA TYR A 476 21.00 24.93 -3.17
C TYR A 476 22.52 24.88 -3.07
N THR A 477 23.20 25.77 -3.81
CA THR A 477 24.65 25.84 -3.87
C THR A 477 25.14 27.26 -3.64
N ASP A 478 26.35 27.41 -3.11
CA ASP A 478 27.05 28.70 -3.00
C ASP A 478 27.67 29.11 -4.35
N SER A 479 28.33 30.27 -4.37
CA SER A 479 29.02 30.81 -5.55
C SER A 479 30.17 29.92 -6.07
N LYS A 480 30.65 28.96 -5.28
CA LYS A 480 31.65 27.95 -5.65
C LYS A 480 31.02 26.62 -6.04
N HIS A 481 29.71 26.58 -6.21
CA HIS A 481 28.90 25.38 -6.51
C HIS A 481 28.96 24.29 -5.44
N LYS A 482 29.36 24.62 -4.19
CA LYS A 482 29.29 23.69 -3.08
C LYS A 482 27.85 23.55 -2.60
N LYS A 483 27.37 22.31 -2.45
CA LYS A 483 26.04 22.02 -1.91
C LYS A 483 25.92 22.57 -0.48
N LEU A 484 24.87 23.33 -0.21
CA LEU A 484 24.55 23.88 1.09
C LEU A 484 23.45 23.03 1.78
N PHE A 485 22.33 22.87 1.11
CA PHE A 485 21.20 22.04 1.57
C PHE A 485 20.30 21.70 0.37
N GLN A 486 19.29 20.87 0.59
CA GLN A 486 18.28 20.57 -0.43
C GLN A 486 16.87 20.55 0.15
N THR A 487 15.89 20.79 -0.72
CA THR A 487 14.47 20.68 -0.38
C THR A 487 13.79 19.69 -1.30
N ILE A 488 12.85 18.94 -0.74
CA ILE A 488 11.98 18.00 -1.45
C ILE A 488 10.54 18.51 -1.30
N GLU A 489 9.87 18.70 -2.42
CA GLU A 489 8.50 19.24 -2.44
C GLU A 489 7.58 18.31 -3.24
N LEU A 490 6.44 17.93 -2.66
CA LEU A 490 5.39 17.22 -3.38
C LEU A 490 4.63 18.20 -4.28
N LYS A 491 4.80 18.09 -5.59
CA LYS A 491 4.18 18.99 -6.58
C LYS A 491 2.77 18.55 -6.97
N SER A 492 2.56 17.25 -7.12
CA SER A 492 1.24 16.72 -7.48
C SER A 492 1.04 15.32 -6.93
N SER A 493 -0.21 14.98 -6.69
CA SER A 493 -0.67 13.64 -6.36
C SER A 493 -2.01 13.42 -7.06
N GLN A 494 -2.03 12.52 -8.04
CA GLN A 494 -3.17 12.32 -8.93
C GLN A 494 -3.60 10.85 -8.91
N PRO A 495 -4.80 10.54 -8.41
CA PRO A 495 -5.35 9.20 -8.45
C PRO A 495 -5.80 8.82 -9.86
N CYS A 496 -5.47 7.61 -10.29
CA CYS A 496 -6.08 6.93 -11.41
C CYS A 496 -6.73 5.66 -10.87
N TYR A 497 -8.05 5.65 -10.78
CA TYR A 497 -8.78 4.45 -10.38
C TYR A 497 -8.78 3.44 -11.51
N ILE A 498 -8.54 2.18 -11.16
CA ILE A 498 -8.52 1.06 -12.08
C ILE A 498 -9.52 -0.01 -11.66
N THR A 499 -9.87 -0.88 -12.58
CA THR A 499 -10.75 -2.02 -12.31
C THR A 499 -10.32 -3.22 -13.11
N THR A 500 -10.41 -4.40 -12.52
CA THR A 500 -10.29 -5.66 -13.24
C THR A 500 -11.58 -5.90 -14.02
N TYR A 501 -11.50 -5.83 -15.33
CA TYR A 501 -12.60 -6.14 -16.24
C TYR A 501 -12.41 -7.52 -16.85
N ILE A 502 -13.48 -8.31 -16.94
CA ILE A 502 -13.46 -9.62 -17.57
C ILE A 502 -14.24 -9.51 -18.89
N ASN A 503 -13.52 -9.70 -20.00
CA ASN A 503 -14.11 -9.61 -21.32
C ASN A 503 -14.89 -10.88 -21.72
N SER A 504 -15.51 -10.88 -22.89
CA SER A 504 -16.30 -12.02 -23.39
C SER A 504 -15.50 -13.30 -23.66
N LYS A 505 -14.17 -13.21 -23.68
CA LYS A 505 -13.25 -14.35 -23.81
C LYS A 505 -12.72 -14.84 -22.47
N TRP A 506 -13.30 -14.40 -21.35
CA TRP A 506 -12.84 -14.70 -19.99
C TRP A 506 -11.40 -14.26 -19.70
N GLN A 507 -10.96 -13.17 -20.33
CA GLN A 507 -9.68 -12.59 -20.10
C GLN A 507 -9.80 -11.46 -19.06
N PHE A 508 -8.96 -11.49 -18.06
CA PHE A 508 -8.86 -10.50 -17.00
C PHE A 508 -7.97 -9.36 -17.48
N VAL A 509 -8.51 -8.16 -17.59
CA VAL A 509 -7.82 -6.97 -18.12
C VAL A 509 -7.97 -5.84 -17.13
N ILE A 510 -6.90 -5.13 -16.84
CA ILE A 510 -6.96 -3.91 -16.07
C ILE A 510 -7.41 -2.77 -16.97
N LYS A 511 -8.42 -2.04 -16.55
CA LYS A 511 -8.93 -0.86 -17.26
C LYS A 511 -8.97 0.34 -16.33
N LYS A 512 -8.76 1.54 -16.89
CA LYS A 512 -9.04 2.79 -16.17
C LYS A 512 -10.54 2.84 -15.88
N LEU A 513 -10.90 3.12 -14.64
CA LEU A 513 -12.28 3.23 -14.21
C LEU A 513 -12.78 4.66 -14.46
N ASP A 514 -13.00 4.99 -15.72
CA ASP A 514 -13.36 6.32 -16.18
C ASP A 514 -14.63 6.34 -17.08
N GLU A 515 -15.08 7.51 -17.43
CA GLU A 515 -16.27 7.69 -18.30
C GLU A 515 -16.03 7.18 -19.72
N ASN A 516 -14.79 7.18 -20.21
CA ASN A 516 -14.47 6.71 -21.56
C ASN A 516 -14.73 5.21 -21.64
N PHE A 517 -14.16 4.44 -20.72
CA PHE A 517 -14.35 2.99 -20.68
C PHE A 517 -15.82 2.60 -20.43
N ILE A 518 -16.52 3.30 -19.52
CA ILE A 518 -17.95 3.08 -19.28
C ILE A 518 -18.78 3.35 -20.55
N SER A 519 -18.42 4.40 -21.31
CA SER A 519 -19.10 4.73 -22.58
C SER A 519 -18.81 3.69 -23.68
N GLU A 520 -17.59 3.17 -23.77
CA GLU A 520 -17.24 2.08 -24.69
C GLU A 520 -18.09 0.83 -24.41
N LEU A 521 -18.23 0.45 -23.15
CA LEU A 521 -19.06 -0.68 -22.76
C LEU A 521 -20.53 -0.49 -23.12
N LYS A 522 -21.06 0.73 -22.98
CA LYS A 522 -22.44 1.05 -23.41
C LYS A 522 -22.59 0.93 -24.93
N LYS A 523 -21.64 1.48 -25.69
CA LYS A 523 -21.65 1.44 -27.16
C LYS A 523 -21.51 0.00 -27.69
N SER A 524 -20.72 -0.84 -27.03
CA SER A 524 -20.57 -2.25 -27.39
C SER A 524 -21.74 -3.15 -26.92
N GLY A 525 -22.78 -2.57 -26.30
CA GLY A 525 -23.93 -3.31 -25.80
C GLY A 525 -23.74 -4.00 -24.45
N ASN A 526 -22.58 -3.86 -23.82
CA ASN A 526 -22.29 -4.46 -22.51
C ASN A 526 -22.84 -3.59 -21.37
N LYS A 527 -24.16 -3.48 -21.30
CA LYS A 527 -24.86 -2.62 -20.35
C LYS A 527 -24.65 -3.04 -18.89
N VAL A 528 -24.53 -4.33 -18.62
CA VAL A 528 -24.35 -4.86 -17.25
C VAL A 528 -23.07 -4.33 -16.65
N TRP A 529 -21.94 -4.53 -17.33
CA TRP A 529 -20.65 -4.00 -16.88
C TRP A 529 -20.63 -2.46 -16.83
N ALA A 530 -21.27 -1.80 -17.80
CA ALA A 530 -21.31 -0.33 -17.83
C ALA A 530 -22.00 0.27 -16.60
N GLU A 531 -23.18 -0.25 -16.22
CA GLU A 531 -23.90 0.23 -15.04
C GLU A 531 -23.20 -0.16 -13.74
N TYR A 532 -22.64 -1.37 -13.68
CA TYR A 532 -21.83 -1.81 -12.56
C TYR A 532 -20.63 -0.88 -12.33
N LEU A 533 -19.80 -0.65 -13.36
CA LEU A 533 -18.61 0.19 -13.25
C LEU A 533 -18.91 1.66 -12.98
N LYS A 534 -20.05 2.17 -13.46
CA LYS A 534 -20.52 3.51 -13.10
C LYS A 534 -20.77 3.64 -11.59
N SER A 535 -21.36 2.61 -10.97
CA SER A 535 -21.53 2.55 -9.52
C SER A 535 -20.19 2.45 -8.79
N ARG A 536 -19.27 1.60 -9.29
CA ARG A 536 -17.92 1.43 -8.71
C ARG A 536 -17.12 2.74 -8.75
N LYS A 537 -17.12 3.43 -9.90
CA LYS A 537 -16.43 4.70 -10.06
C LYS A 537 -16.87 5.72 -8.99
N LYS A 538 -18.18 5.87 -8.80
CA LYS A 538 -18.73 6.78 -7.78
C LYS A 538 -18.27 6.42 -6.35
N ILE A 539 -18.19 5.13 -6.04
CA ILE A 539 -17.72 4.66 -4.74
C ILE A 539 -16.22 4.95 -4.59
N MET A 540 -15.42 4.65 -5.61
CA MET A 540 -13.97 4.85 -5.59
C MET A 540 -13.60 6.32 -5.45
N GLU A 541 -14.26 7.22 -6.16
CA GLU A 541 -14.06 8.66 -6.05
C GLU A 541 -14.34 9.16 -4.62
N LYS A 542 -15.40 8.67 -3.99
CA LYS A 542 -15.73 9.02 -2.61
C LYS A 542 -14.75 8.43 -1.59
N THR A 543 -14.30 7.19 -1.79
CA THR A 543 -13.39 6.49 -0.87
C THR A 543 -11.98 7.07 -0.93
N GLY A 544 -11.56 7.48 -2.12
CA GLY A 544 -10.23 8.04 -2.37
C GLY A 544 -10.11 9.54 -2.10
N GLU A 545 -11.10 10.19 -1.48
CA GLU A 545 -10.97 11.60 -1.10
C GLU A 545 -9.74 11.81 -0.22
N ASN A 546 -8.87 12.69 -0.70
CA ASN A 546 -7.63 13.05 -0.03
C ASN A 546 -7.93 13.84 1.25
N THR A 547 -7.54 13.31 2.39
CA THR A 547 -7.57 14.05 3.65
C THR A 547 -6.21 14.69 3.88
N ILE A 548 -6.17 16.03 3.96
CA ILE A 548 -4.96 16.75 4.36
C ILE A 548 -4.93 16.74 5.88
N TRP A 549 -3.92 16.11 6.46
CA TRP A 549 -3.64 16.23 7.89
C TRP A 549 -2.78 17.47 8.11
N GLN A 550 -3.30 18.36 8.93
CA GLN A 550 -2.57 19.52 9.45
C GLN A 550 -1.79 19.16 10.71
#